data_b5ff97e44082b99294d53dc525ac9df3
#
_entry.id   b5ff97e44082b99294d53dc525ac9df3
#
_cell.length_a   1.000
_cell.length_b   1.000
_cell.length_c   1.000
_cell.angle_alpha   90.00
_cell.angle_beta   90.00
_cell.angle_gamma   90.00
#
_symmetry.space_group_name_H-M   'P 1'
#
loop_
_entity.id
_entity.type
_entity.pdbx_description
1 polymer ?
#
loop_
_entity_poly.entity_id
_entity_poly.type
_entity_poly.pdbx_seq_one_letter_code
_entity_poly.pdbx_strand_id
1 'polypeptide(L)'
;LAGYLAMRYILWRSLQSLIYTGPLDFIGMALLYLAEMYGLILLFLGMFVNLWPLTGRPTILPKDATDLPTVDVFIATYNESDDIIRITAIAATQMEYPQDRLRIHICDDGGTLNKRGQPESMEAAWERHYRLRRMAKELGVNYITRGTNGNAKAGNLNHALNHTDGELVLMLDCDHVPTTNMLQRTVGYFLADPKLFLVQTPHFFINPTPVEKNLVGVGNPNGENDMFYRTIHPALDFWNASYFCGSAAVLRRSHLMEVGGICGKTITEDSETAFLLHSKGYNSVYVEQPMVCGLSPENYDDYALQRTRWAQGML
;
A
#
# COMPACT_ATOMS: atom_id res chain seq x y z
N LEU A 1 18.65 -4.11 -26.17
CA LEU A 1 20.11 -4.22 -25.98
C LEU A 1 20.43 -5.05 -24.71
N ALA A 2 19.86 -4.72 -23.54
CA ALA A 2 20.17 -5.42 -22.28
C ALA A 2 19.89 -6.94 -22.35
N GLY A 3 18.75 -7.37 -22.88
CA GLY A 3 18.42 -8.79 -23.06
C GLY A 3 19.43 -9.52 -23.96
N TYR A 4 19.85 -8.89 -25.05
CA TYR A 4 20.89 -9.46 -25.93
C TYR A 4 22.22 -9.63 -25.22
N LEU A 5 22.66 -8.62 -24.47
CA LEU A 5 23.91 -8.69 -23.70
C LEU A 5 23.84 -9.75 -22.59
N ALA A 6 22.71 -9.87 -21.92
CA ALA A 6 22.46 -10.89 -20.91
C ALA A 6 22.53 -12.31 -21.51
N MET A 7 21.88 -12.53 -22.66
CA MET A 7 21.96 -13.81 -23.37
C MET A 7 23.38 -14.15 -23.84
N ARG A 8 24.12 -13.17 -24.36
CA ARG A 8 25.52 -13.35 -24.74
C ARG A 8 26.40 -13.69 -23.54
N TYR A 9 26.17 -12.99 -22.41
CA TYR A 9 26.87 -13.27 -21.17
C TYR A 9 26.62 -14.69 -20.68
N ILE A 10 25.38 -15.14 -20.63
CA ILE A 10 25.06 -16.47 -20.13
C ILE A 10 25.65 -17.59 -21.01
N LEU A 11 25.60 -17.40 -22.33
CA LEU A 11 26.23 -18.36 -23.25
C LEU A 11 27.72 -18.49 -23.02
N TRP A 12 28.44 -17.36 -22.91
CA TRP A 12 29.86 -17.36 -22.57
C TRP A 12 30.10 -17.98 -21.19
N ARG A 13 29.34 -17.60 -20.20
CA ARG A 13 29.44 -18.09 -18.81
C ARG A 13 29.27 -19.60 -18.73
N SER A 14 28.24 -20.16 -19.40
CA SER A 14 27.92 -21.57 -19.39
C SER A 14 28.87 -22.44 -20.21
N LEU A 15 29.39 -21.91 -21.33
CA LEU A 15 30.15 -22.70 -22.27
C LEU A 15 31.67 -22.56 -22.09
N GLN A 16 32.18 -21.46 -21.54
CA GLN A 16 33.61 -21.14 -21.54
C GLN A 16 34.20 -20.80 -20.18
N SER A 17 33.41 -20.38 -19.19
CA SER A 17 33.98 -19.86 -17.94
C SER A 17 33.71 -20.72 -16.71
N LEU A 18 33.07 -21.88 -16.84
CA LEU A 18 32.87 -22.82 -15.74
C LEU A 18 34.13 -23.71 -15.55
N ILE A 19 35.19 -23.10 -15.04
CA ILE A 19 36.46 -23.75 -14.79
C ILE A 19 36.65 -23.88 -13.29
N TYR A 20 37.10 -25.04 -12.80
CA TYR A 20 37.39 -25.30 -11.40
C TYR A 20 38.62 -26.17 -11.25
N THR A 21 39.36 -25.99 -10.17
CA THR A 21 40.64 -26.68 -9.89
C THR A 21 40.54 -27.68 -8.74
N GLY A 22 39.47 -27.65 -7.96
CA GLY A 22 39.25 -28.52 -6.83
C GLY A 22 37.80 -28.52 -6.31
N PRO A 23 37.47 -29.40 -5.33
CA PRO A 23 36.10 -29.55 -4.84
C PRO A 23 35.52 -28.27 -4.23
N LEU A 24 36.28 -27.51 -3.46
CA LEU A 24 35.82 -26.25 -2.86
C LEU A 24 35.63 -25.17 -3.92
N ASP A 25 36.49 -25.11 -4.91
CA ASP A 25 36.36 -24.20 -6.05
C ASP A 25 35.15 -24.55 -6.89
N PHE A 26 34.86 -25.84 -7.11
CA PHE A 26 33.62 -26.31 -7.75
C PHE A 26 32.37 -25.85 -7.00
N ILE A 27 32.33 -25.99 -5.68
CA ILE A 27 31.19 -25.54 -4.86
C ILE A 27 30.99 -24.03 -5.00
N GLY A 28 32.05 -23.24 -4.87
CA GLY A 28 32.01 -21.79 -5.03
C GLY A 28 31.51 -21.36 -6.42
N MET A 29 32.08 -21.98 -7.48
CA MET A 29 31.63 -21.75 -8.86
C MET A 29 30.18 -22.10 -9.07
N ALA A 30 29.72 -23.24 -8.57
CA ALA A 30 28.33 -23.69 -8.73
C ALA A 30 27.33 -22.74 -8.02
N LEU A 31 27.64 -22.33 -6.78
CA LEU A 31 26.81 -21.37 -6.04
C LEU A 31 26.74 -20.02 -6.77
N LEU A 32 27.86 -19.50 -7.24
CA LEU A 32 27.91 -18.26 -8.00
C LEU A 32 27.07 -18.38 -9.29
N TYR A 33 27.26 -19.46 -10.04
CA TYR A 33 26.52 -19.70 -11.28
C TYR A 33 25.01 -19.78 -11.05
N LEU A 34 24.56 -20.46 -9.98
CA LEU A 34 23.14 -20.52 -9.63
C LEU A 34 22.59 -19.13 -9.27
N ALA A 35 23.35 -18.32 -8.53
CA ALA A 35 22.96 -16.95 -8.21
C ALA A 35 22.86 -16.07 -9.47
N GLU A 36 23.80 -16.20 -10.41
CA GLU A 36 23.76 -15.52 -11.70
C GLU A 36 22.54 -15.95 -12.54
N MET A 37 22.21 -17.24 -12.56
CA MET A 37 21.01 -17.75 -13.24
C MET A 37 19.73 -17.19 -12.65
N TYR A 38 19.63 -17.18 -11.32
CA TYR A 38 18.51 -16.57 -10.63
C TYR A 38 18.34 -15.08 -11.00
N GLY A 39 19.44 -14.31 -10.98
CA GLY A 39 19.42 -12.90 -11.39
C GLY A 39 18.97 -12.69 -12.85
N LEU A 40 19.39 -13.58 -13.76
CA LEU A 40 18.95 -13.56 -15.17
C LEU A 40 17.48 -13.88 -15.33
N ILE A 41 16.95 -14.85 -14.61
CA ILE A 41 15.50 -15.16 -14.60
C ILE A 41 14.73 -13.93 -14.16
N LEU A 42 15.14 -13.28 -13.06
CA LEU A 42 14.48 -12.05 -12.58
C LEU A 42 14.57 -10.91 -13.61
N LEU A 43 15.70 -10.75 -14.28
CA LEU A 43 15.86 -9.76 -15.34
C LEU A 43 14.87 -9.99 -16.50
N PHE A 44 14.75 -11.23 -16.98
CA PHE A 44 13.84 -11.54 -18.08
C PHE A 44 12.37 -11.47 -17.66
N LEU A 45 12.03 -11.89 -16.44
CA LEU A 45 10.69 -11.70 -15.89
C LEU A 45 10.35 -10.21 -15.76
N GLY A 46 11.27 -9.39 -15.24
CA GLY A 46 11.09 -7.94 -15.17
C GLY A 46 10.90 -7.31 -16.57
N MET A 47 11.69 -7.73 -17.57
CA MET A 47 11.51 -7.29 -18.94
C MET A 47 10.15 -7.71 -19.51
N PHE A 48 9.71 -8.94 -19.26
CA PHE A 48 8.43 -9.47 -19.71
C PHE A 48 7.27 -8.67 -19.11
N VAL A 49 7.28 -8.44 -17.79
CA VAL A 49 6.24 -7.67 -17.10
C VAL A 49 6.15 -6.24 -17.66
N ASN A 50 7.28 -5.62 -18.00
CA ASN A 50 7.36 -4.25 -18.51
C ASN A 50 7.23 -4.13 -20.04
N LEU A 51 6.86 -5.19 -20.78
CA LEU A 51 6.72 -5.11 -22.23
C LEU A 51 5.64 -4.12 -22.70
N TRP A 52 4.55 -4.02 -21.95
CA TRP A 52 3.42 -3.15 -22.25
C TRP A 52 2.91 -2.42 -20.99
N PRO A 53 3.64 -1.43 -20.50
CA PRO A 53 3.13 -0.63 -19.40
C PRO A 53 1.88 0.12 -19.87
N LEU A 54 0.80 0.05 -19.08
CA LEU A 54 -0.39 0.85 -19.33
C LEU A 54 -0.12 2.25 -18.79
N THR A 55 -0.04 3.21 -19.68
CA THR A 55 0.03 4.63 -19.32
C THR A 55 -1.31 5.30 -19.65
N GLY A 56 -1.83 6.06 -18.72
CA GLY A 56 -2.89 7.02 -18.96
C GLY A 56 -4.27 6.42 -19.23
N ARG A 57 -4.84 5.69 -18.29
CA ARG A 57 -6.29 5.42 -18.24
C ARG A 57 -6.99 6.60 -17.53
N PRO A 58 -7.44 7.66 -18.19
CA PRO A 58 -8.20 8.71 -17.52
C PRO A 58 -9.64 8.26 -17.38
N THR A 59 -10.05 7.86 -16.18
CA THR A 59 -11.47 7.78 -15.87
C THR A 59 -11.80 8.93 -14.94
N ILE A 60 -12.38 9.96 -15.50
CA ILE A 60 -12.94 11.06 -14.72
C ILE A 60 -14.35 10.63 -14.32
N LEU A 61 -14.69 10.83 -13.06
CA LEU A 61 -16.06 10.65 -12.61
C LEU A 61 -17.00 11.49 -13.50
N PRO A 62 -18.07 10.92 -14.07
CA PRO A 62 -19.01 11.71 -14.86
C PRO A 62 -19.58 12.85 -14.00
N LYS A 63 -19.54 14.09 -14.49
CA LYS A 63 -20.03 15.27 -13.77
C LYS A 63 -21.53 15.18 -13.40
N ASP A 64 -22.26 14.40 -14.18
CA ASP A 64 -23.72 14.22 -14.05
C ASP A 64 -24.08 12.88 -13.39
N ALA A 65 -23.13 12.21 -12.75
CA ALA A 65 -23.41 10.95 -12.05
C ALA A 65 -24.30 11.21 -10.82
N THR A 66 -25.58 10.93 -10.97
CA THR A 66 -26.58 11.12 -9.90
C THR A 66 -26.56 9.99 -8.87
N ASP A 67 -25.98 8.83 -9.22
CA ASP A 67 -25.93 7.65 -8.36
C ASP A 67 -24.48 7.22 -8.08
N LEU A 68 -23.81 8.02 -7.27
CA LEU A 68 -22.44 7.74 -6.83
C LEU A 68 -22.47 6.77 -5.65
N PRO A 69 -21.55 5.79 -5.59
CA PRO A 69 -21.44 4.87 -4.46
C PRO A 69 -21.10 5.62 -3.16
N THR A 70 -21.55 5.07 -2.04
CA THR A 70 -21.12 5.55 -0.72
C THR A 70 -19.68 5.13 -0.44
N VAL A 71 -18.88 6.03 0.16
CA VAL A 71 -17.47 5.81 0.45
C VAL A 71 -17.21 5.99 1.94
N ASP A 72 -16.67 4.96 2.57
CA ASP A 72 -16.08 5.05 3.89
C ASP A 72 -14.56 5.26 3.77
N VAL A 73 -14.02 6.27 4.43
CA VAL A 73 -12.58 6.54 4.50
C VAL A 73 -12.07 6.05 5.85
N PHE A 74 -11.16 5.09 5.84
CA PHE A 74 -10.52 4.56 7.04
C PHE A 74 -9.12 5.14 7.19
N ILE A 75 -8.90 5.88 8.28
CA ILE A 75 -7.60 6.42 8.69
C ILE A 75 -7.10 5.53 9.84
N ALA A 76 -6.21 4.60 9.50
CA ALA A 76 -5.66 3.65 10.48
C ALA A 76 -4.56 4.30 11.31
N THR A 77 -4.67 4.21 12.65
CA THR A 77 -3.68 4.77 13.57
C THR A 77 -3.45 3.86 14.78
N TYR A 78 -2.25 3.95 15.38
CA TYR A 78 -1.84 3.18 16.54
C TYR A 78 -1.16 4.04 17.63
N ASN A 79 0.00 4.62 17.31
CA ASN A 79 0.79 5.40 18.27
C ASN A 79 1.16 6.80 17.74
N GLU A 80 0.74 7.13 16.54
CA GLU A 80 1.07 8.38 15.89
C GLU A 80 0.48 9.58 16.64
N SER A 81 1.11 10.75 16.44
CA SER A 81 0.69 11.98 17.10
C SER A 81 -0.68 12.47 16.62
N ASP A 82 -1.39 13.15 17.51
CA ASP A 82 -2.69 13.74 17.19
C ASP A 82 -2.62 14.73 16.01
N ASP A 83 -1.51 15.45 15.85
CA ASP A 83 -1.33 16.43 14.77
C ASP A 83 -1.30 15.76 13.38
N ILE A 84 -0.59 14.64 13.25
CA ILE A 84 -0.54 13.86 12.01
C ILE A 84 -1.94 13.37 11.63
N ILE A 85 -2.65 12.76 12.59
CA ILE A 85 -4.01 12.25 12.39
C ILE A 85 -4.96 13.38 12.01
N ARG A 86 -4.84 14.53 12.67
CA ARG A 86 -5.67 15.72 12.44
C ARG A 86 -5.51 16.24 11.01
N ILE A 87 -4.29 16.35 10.51
CA ILE A 87 -4.01 16.82 9.14
C ILE A 87 -4.67 15.90 8.12
N THR A 88 -4.48 14.59 8.23
CA THR A 88 -5.07 13.61 7.32
C THR A 88 -6.60 13.61 7.40
N ALA A 89 -7.17 13.69 8.60
CA ALA A 89 -8.62 13.77 8.78
C ALA A 89 -9.22 15.04 8.17
N ILE A 90 -8.58 16.22 8.36
CA ILE A 90 -9.01 17.46 7.72
C ILE A 90 -8.94 17.34 6.21
N ALA A 91 -7.84 16.84 5.65
CA ALA A 91 -7.71 16.66 4.20
C ALA A 91 -8.80 15.72 3.65
N ALA A 92 -9.11 14.64 4.36
CA ALA A 92 -10.17 13.72 3.98
C ALA A 92 -11.56 14.40 3.94
N THR A 93 -11.84 15.34 4.86
CA THR A 93 -13.11 16.11 4.83
C THR A 93 -13.19 17.10 3.66
N GLN A 94 -12.05 17.46 3.06
CA GLN A 94 -11.99 18.39 1.92
C GLN A 94 -12.03 17.68 0.55
N MET A 95 -12.18 16.35 0.51
CA MET A 95 -12.32 15.65 -0.75
C MET A 95 -13.60 16.07 -1.49
N GLU A 96 -13.46 16.30 -2.79
CA GLU A 96 -14.54 16.69 -3.70
C GLU A 96 -15.44 15.49 -4.01
N TYR A 97 -16.36 15.21 -3.09
CA TYR A 97 -17.36 14.14 -3.18
C TYR A 97 -18.64 14.55 -2.45
N PRO A 98 -19.83 14.04 -2.83
CA PRO A 98 -21.08 14.37 -2.12
C PRO A 98 -21.01 14.04 -0.63
N GLN A 99 -21.27 15.01 0.22
CA GLN A 99 -21.08 14.90 1.67
C GLN A 99 -22.00 13.85 2.33
N ASP A 100 -23.17 13.62 1.76
CA ASP A 100 -24.13 12.61 2.20
C ASP A 100 -23.67 11.18 1.83
N ARG A 101 -22.65 11.06 0.95
CA ARG A 101 -22.09 9.79 0.48
C ARG A 101 -20.64 9.54 0.93
N LEU A 102 -20.06 10.47 1.72
CA LEU A 102 -18.69 10.38 2.22
C LEU A 102 -18.69 10.33 3.74
N ARG A 103 -18.09 9.30 4.31
CA ARG A 103 -17.94 9.16 5.76
C ARG A 103 -16.48 8.87 6.10
N ILE A 104 -15.95 9.59 7.08
CA ILE A 104 -14.56 9.49 7.49
C ILE A 104 -14.50 8.89 8.89
N HIS A 105 -13.60 7.92 9.08
CA HIS A 105 -13.46 7.16 10.31
C HIS A 105 -11.99 7.14 10.74
N ILE A 106 -11.70 7.66 11.93
CA ILE A 106 -10.41 7.48 12.61
C ILE A 106 -10.46 6.12 13.30
N CYS A 107 -9.68 5.15 12.81
CA CYS A 107 -9.64 3.77 13.30
C CYS A 107 -8.43 3.59 14.23
N ASP A 108 -8.66 3.68 15.55
CA ASP A 108 -7.60 3.77 16.56
C ASP A 108 -7.37 2.43 17.29
N ASP A 109 -6.17 1.90 17.16
CA ASP A 109 -5.66 0.74 17.91
C ASP A 109 -4.83 1.12 19.15
N GLY A 110 -4.53 2.40 19.32
CA GLY A 110 -3.82 2.89 20.50
C GLY A 110 -4.70 3.00 21.75
N GLY A 111 -5.98 3.32 21.57
CA GLY A 111 -6.96 3.47 22.64
C GLY A 111 -7.90 2.27 22.82
N THR A 112 -7.49 1.02 22.58
CA THR A 112 -8.33 -0.18 22.72
C THR A 112 -8.80 -0.43 24.15
N LEU A 113 -9.94 -1.15 24.30
CA LEU A 113 -10.47 -1.51 25.63
C LEU A 113 -9.44 -2.26 26.49
N ASN A 114 -8.71 -3.20 25.86
CA ASN A 114 -7.68 -3.96 26.55
C ASN A 114 -6.58 -3.05 27.12
N LYS A 115 -6.04 -2.12 26.34
CA LYS A 115 -5.03 -1.16 26.82
C LYS A 115 -5.56 -0.24 27.92
N ARG A 116 -6.83 0.19 27.83
CA ARG A 116 -7.51 0.99 28.84
C ARG A 116 -7.77 0.22 30.14
N GLY A 117 -7.74 -1.12 30.12
CA GLY A 117 -7.87 -1.98 31.30
C GLY A 117 -6.56 -2.46 31.92
N GLN A 118 -5.40 -2.25 31.26
CA GLN A 118 -4.10 -2.68 31.74
C GLN A 118 -3.41 -1.59 32.58
N PRO A 119 -2.99 -1.86 33.83
CA PRO A 119 -2.41 -0.82 34.70
C PRO A 119 -1.25 -0.03 34.10
N GLU A 120 -0.41 -0.68 33.28
CA GLU A 120 0.79 -0.09 32.67
C GLU A 120 0.48 0.90 31.53
N SER A 121 -0.65 0.74 30.83
CA SER A 121 -1.02 1.55 29.66
C SER A 121 -2.32 2.33 29.86
N MET A 122 -3.02 2.13 30.97
CA MET A 122 -4.37 2.61 31.21
C MET A 122 -4.50 4.13 31.03
N GLU A 123 -3.65 4.89 31.69
CA GLU A 123 -3.73 6.36 31.68
C GLU A 123 -3.52 6.91 30.26
N ALA A 124 -2.44 6.51 29.60
CA ALA A 124 -2.12 6.95 28.25
C ALA A 124 -3.19 6.52 27.22
N ALA A 125 -3.73 5.29 27.36
CA ALA A 125 -4.76 4.80 26.46
C ALA A 125 -6.11 5.51 26.65
N TRP A 126 -6.49 5.86 27.87
CA TRP A 126 -7.67 6.66 28.15
C TRP A 126 -7.51 8.09 27.66
N GLU A 127 -6.36 8.72 27.93
CA GLU A 127 -6.07 10.07 27.44
C GLU A 127 -6.13 10.14 25.92
N ARG A 128 -5.48 9.20 25.21
CA ARG A 128 -5.56 9.09 23.74
C ARG A 128 -6.99 8.92 23.28
N HIS A 129 -7.75 8.00 23.87
CA HIS A 129 -9.15 7.77 23.51
C HIS A 129 -9.99 9.04 23.61
N TYR A 130 -9.86 9.80 24.70
CA TYR A 130 -10.61 11.05 24.86
C TYR A 130 -10.16 12.14 23.89
N ARG A 131 -8.85 12.28 23.65
CA ARG A 131 -8.32 13.28 22.70
C ARG A 131 -8.81 12.99 21.28
N LEU A 132 -8.65 11.77 20.79
CA LEU A 132 -9.05 11.41 19.43
C LEU A 132 -10.58 11.44 19.26
N ARG A 133 -11.35 11.03 20.26
CA ARG A 133 -12.81 11.13 20.22
C ARG A 133 -13.29 12.59 20.20
N ARG A 134 -12.62 13.47 20.93
CA ARG A 134 -12.91 14.92 20.90
C ARG A 134 -12.55 15.49 19.54
N MET A 135 -11.38 15.18 19.01
CA MET A 135 -10.93 15.59 17.69
C MET A 135 -11.92 15.15 16.60
N ALA A 136 -12.35 13.89 16.61
CA ALA A 136 -13.33 13.38 15.67
C ALA A 136 -14.63 14.18 15.71
N LYS A 137 -15.13 14.49 16.92
CA LYS A 137 -16.34 15.32 17.10
C LYS A 137 -16.14 16.75 16.58
N GLU A 138 -14.98 17.36 16.83
CA GLU A 138 -14.64 18.72 16.35
C GLU A 138 -14.58 18.78 14.81
N LEU A 139 -14.09 17.72 14.17
CA LEU A 139 -13.96 17.64 12.71
C LEU A 139 -15.23 17.09 12.00
N GLY A 140 -16.22 16.65 12.74
CA GLY A 140 -17.43 16.04 12.17
C GLY A 140 -17.16 14.66 11.55
N VAL A 141 -16.14 13.92 12.04
CA VAL A 141 -15.77 12.57 11.57
C VAL A 141 -16.07 11.53 12.66
N ASN A 142 -16.04 10.25 12.31
CA ASN A 142 -16.28 9.16 13.23
C ASN A 142 -14.98 8.69 13.92
N TYR A 143 -15.11 8.20 15.14
CA TYR A 143 -14.02 7.55 15.88
C TYR A 143 -14.39 6.10 16.16
N ILE A 144 -13.58 5.17 15.70
CA ILE A 144 -13.75 3.73 15.88
C ILE A 144 -12.54 3.20 16.67
N THR A 145 -12.80 2.42 17.72
CA THR A 145 -11.79 1.65 18.45
C THR A 145 -12.39 0.31 18.85
N ARG A 146 -11.54 -0.66 19.12
CA ARG A 146 -11.95 -2.05 19.35
C ARG A 146 -11.53 -2.60 20.72
N GLY A 147 -11.91 -3.84 21.01
CA GLY A 147 -11.60 -4.51 22.27
C GLY A 147 -10.10 -4.76 22.44
N THR A 148 -9.48 -5.39 21.45
CA THR A 148 -8.05 -5.78 21.44
C THR A 148 -7.43 -5.42 20.11
N ASN A 149 -6.09 -5.31 20.05
CA ASN A 149 -5.35 -5.04 18.82
C ASN A 149 -4.85 -6.32 18.09
N GLY A 150 -5.56 -7.45 18.22
CA GLY A 150 -5.22 -8.66 17.49
C GLY A 150 -5.18 -8.44 15.99
N ASN A 151 -4.24 -9.09 15.29
CA ASN A 151 -3.97 -8.93 13.84
C ASN A 151 -3.64 -7.49 13.42
N ALA A 152 -3.09 -6.68 14.32
CA ALA A 152 -2.59 -5.33 14.05
C ALA A 152 -3.50 -4.51 13.11
N LYS A 153 -2.95 -3.90 12.05
CA LYS A 153 -3.67 -3.06 11.09
C LYS A 153 -4.81 -3.81 10.39
N ALA A 154 -4.60 -5.05 9.94
CA ALA A 154 -5.65 -5.86 9.31
C ALA A 154 -6.86 -6.03 10.22
N GLY A 155 -6.63 -6.37 11.49
CA GLY A 155 -7.69 -6.50 12.48
C GLY A 155 -8.42 -5.19 12.78
N ASN A 156 -7.72 -4.05 12.78
CA ASN A 156 -8.31 -2.72 12.93
C ASN A 156 -9.23 -2.39 11.76
N LEU A 157 -8.75 -2.56 10.53
CA LEU A 157 -9.53 -2.32 9.31
C LEU A 157 -10.74 -3.26 9.21
N ASN A 158 -10.59 -4.54 9.57
CA ASN A 158 -11.70 -5.50 9.61
C ASN A 158 -12.75 -5.13 10.65
N HIS A 159 -12.32 -4.60 11.81
CA HIS A 159 -13.26 -4.10 12.79
C HIS A 159 -14.06 -2.93 12.22
N ALA A 160 -13.41 -1.97 11.56
CA ALA A 160 -14.08 -0.85 10.90
C ALA A 160 -15.02 -1.33 9.78
N LEU A 161 -14.60 -2.28 8.93
CA LEU A 161 -15.42 -2.89 7.89
C LEU A 161 -16.72 -3.49 8.43
N ASN A 162 -16.71 -4.10 9.61
CA ASN A 162 -17.89 -4.71 10.24
C ASN A 162 -18.81 -3.70 10.93
N HIS A 163 -18.40 -2.45 11.10
CA HIS A 163 -19.16 -1.39 11.79
C HIS A 163 -19.57 -0.24 10.88
N THR A 164 -19.32 -0.38 9.59
CA THR A 164 -19.63 0.60 8.54
C THR A 164 -20.27 -0.10 7.36
N ASP A 165 -20.85 0.65 6.41
CA ASP A 165 -21.65 0.08 5.31
C ASP A 165 -21.42 0.74 3.95
N GLY A 166 -20.41 1.61 3.79
CA GLY A 166 -20.07 2.21 2.50
C GLY A 166 -19.76 1.15 1.43
N GLU A 167 -20.24 1.35 0.23
CA GLU A 167 -20.02 0.45 -0.92
C GLU A 167 -18.55 0.36 -1.31
N LEU A 168 -17.83 1.48 -1.20
CA LEU A 168 -16.40 1.56 -1.39
C LEU A 168 -15.71 1.95 -0.09
N VAL A 169 -14.46 1.53 0.05
CA VAL A 169 -13.61 1.86 1.21
C VAL A 169 -12.30 2.46 0.72
N LEU A 170 -12.02 3.70 1.08
CA LEU A 170 -10.72 4.33 0.90
C LEU A 170 -9.86 4.05 2.15
N MET A 171 -8.73 3.39 1.96
CA MET A 171 -7.79 3.08 3.04
C MET A 171 -6.61 4.05 3.02
N LEU A 172 -6.38 4.70 4.17
CA LEU A 172 -5.29 5.66 4.39
C LEU A 172 -4.52 5.29 5.66
N ASP A 173 -3.21 5.35 5.60
CA ASP A 173 -2.39 5.50 6.79
C ASP A 173 -2.59 6.90 7.37
N CYS A 174 -2.40 7.06 8.67
CA CYS A 174 -2.68 8.34 9.34
C CYS A 174 -1.76 9.49 8.89
N ASP A 175 -0.65 9.18 8.27
CA ASP A 175 0.31 10.12 7.67
C ASP A 175 0.15 10.28 6.15
N HIS A 176 -0.83 9.63 5.53
CA HIS A 176 -1.14 9.73 4.10
C HIS A 176 -2.27 10.73 3.85
N VAL A 177 -1.91 11.96 3.59
CA VAL A 177 -2.81 13.08 3.34
C VAL A 177 -3.39 13.00 1.92
N PRO A 178 -4.70 12.76 1.73
CA PRO A 178 -5.29 12.63 0.40
C PRO A 178 -5.42 13.98 -0.31
N THR A 179 -5.35 13.95 -1.65
CA THR A 179 -5.69 15.11 -2.48
C THR A 179 -7.20 15.30 -2.56
N THR A 180 -7.67 16.52 -2.80
CA THR A 180 -9.11 16.84 -2.88
C THR A 180 -9.83 16.08 -3.99
N ASN A 181 -9.14 15.76 -5.08
CA ASN A 181 -9.70 15.09 -6.26
C ASN A 181 -9.49 13.57 -6.26
N MET A 182 -9.05 12.96 -5.16
CA MET A 182 -8.74 11.52 -5.10
C MET A 182 -9.93 10.65 -5.50
N LEU A 183 -11.12 10.90 -4.95
CA LEU A 183 -12.30 10.13 -5.26
C LEU A 183 -12.81 10.37 -6.69
N GLN A 184 -12.67 11.59 -7.21
CA GLN A 184 -13.01 11.90 -8.60
C GLN A 184 -12.16 11.11 -9.60
N ARG A 185 -10.92 10.80 -9.23
CA ARG A 185 -9.96 10.07 -10.08
C ARG A 185 -10.03 8.55 -9.93
N THR A 186 -10.68 8.04 -8.89
CA THR A 186 -10.68 6.62 -8.56
C THR A 186 -12.06 5.96 -8.67
N VAL A 187 -13.13 6.63 -8.25
CA VAL A 187 -14.48 6.02 -8.17
C VAL A 187 -15.04 5.66 -9.55
N GLY A 188 -14.74 6.44 -10.58
CA GLY A 188 -15.24 6.17 -11.95
C GLY A 188 -14.88 4.79 -12.48
N TYR A 189 -13.76 4.21 -12.09
CA TYR A 189 -13.38 2.86 -12.50
C TYR A 189 -14.32 1.79 -11.93
N PHE A 190 -14.81 1.96 -10.70
CA PHE A 190 -15.76 1.05 -10.07
C PHE A 190 -17.15 1.09 -10.72
N LEU A 191 -17.53 2.24 -11.29
CA LEU A 191 -18.78 2.36 -12.06
C LEU A 191 -18.67 1.64 -13.40
N ALA A 192 -17.48 1.63 -14.01
CA ALA A 192 -17.23 1.03 -15.32
C ALA A 192 -17.06 -0.50 -15.25
N ASP A 193 -16.54 -1.03 -14.14
CA ASP A 193 -16.25 -2.46 -13.99
C ASP A 193 -16.80 -3.02 -12.66
N PRO A 194 -17.89 -3.82 -12.71
CA PRO A 194 -18.42 -4.48 -11.52
C PRO A 194 -17.49 -5.49 -10.87
N LYS A 195 -16.51 -6.04 -11.63
CA LYS A 195 -15.50 -6.97 -11.11
C LYS A 195 -14.29 -6.28 -10.50
N LEU A 196 -14.22 -4.96 -10.59
CA LEU A 196 -13.11 -4.21 -10.02
C LEU A 196 -13.17 -4.25 -8.50
N PHE A 197 -12.11 -4.78 -7.85
CA PHE A 197 -12.01 -4.77 -6.40
C PHE A 197 -11.11 -3.66 -5.86
N LEU A 198 -10.13 -3.20 -6.66
CA LEU A 198 -9.06 -2.31 -6.23
C LEU A 198 -8.76 -1.23 -7.26
N VAL A 199 -8.67 0.01 -6.79
CA VAL A 199 -7.92 1.09 -7.46
C VAL A 199 -6.80 1.51 -6.54
N GLN A 200 -5.55 1.22 -6.91
CA GLN A 200 -4.34 1.61 -6.17
C GLN A 200 -3.73 2.85 -6.79
N THR A 201 -3.27 3.78 -5.94
CA THR A 201 -2.48 4.96 -6.35
C THR A 201 -1.09 4.90 -5.71
N PRO A 202 -0.06 5.53 -6.31
CA PRO A 202 1.28 5.55 -5.73
C PRO A 202 1.32 6.31 -4.39
N HIS A 203 2.17 5.84 -3.48
CA HIS A 203 2.54 6.62 -2.31
C HIS A 203 3.59 7.67 -2.74
N PHE A 204 3.36 8.91 -2.39
CA PHE A 204 4.32 9.99 -2.56
C PHE A 204 4.75 10.51 -1.19
N PHE A 205 6.07 10.58 -0.97
CA PHE A 205 6.62 11.03 0.31
C PHE A 205 7.27 12.42 0.16
N ILE A 206 6.97 13.34 1.08
CA ILE A 206 7.48 14.72 1.02
C ILE A 206 8.89 14.86 1.57
N ASN A 207 9.32 13.95 2.43
CA ASN A 207 10.65 13.93 3.01
C ASN A 207 11.47 12.76 2.44
N PRO A 208 12.76 12.96 2.16
CA PRO A 208 13.62 11.89 1.71
C PRO A 208 13.90 10.88 2.82
N THR A 209 14.07 9.60 2.45
CA THR A 209 14.52 8.56 3.37
C THR A 209 15.95 8.82 3.87
N PRO A 210 16.39 8.19 4.99
CA PRO A 210 17.79 8.27 5.44
C PRO A 210 18.81 7.84 4.38
N VAL A 211 18.44 6.85 3.54
CA VAL A 211 19.28 6.36 2.44
C VAL A 211 19.40 7.42 1.34
N GLU A 212 18.29 8.01 0.93
CA GLU A 212 18.27 9.09 -0.08
C GLU A 212 19.06 10.30 0.37
N LYS A 213 18.97 10.69 1.65
CA LYS A 213 19.76 11.81 2.21
C LYS A 213 21.26 11.58 2.11
N ASN A 214 21.72 10.34 2.22
CA ASN A 214 23.15 10.02 2.35
C ASN A 214 23.80 9.49 1.06
N LEU A 215 23.06 8.81 0.19
CA LEU A 215 23.60 8.19 -1.02
C LEU A 215 23.38 8.99 -2.28
N VAL A 216 22.38 9.85 -2.28
CA VAL A 216 22.01 10.62 -3.46
C VAL A 216 22.31 12.09 -3.19
N GLY A 217 23.30 12.63 -3.91
CA GLY A 217 23.58 14.07 -3.86
C GLY A 217 22.34 14.90 -4.16
N VAL A 218 22.30 16.11 -3.62
CA VAL A 218 21.22 17.09 -3.81
C VAL A 218 20.88 17.20 -5.31
N GLY A 219 19.69 16.76 -5.70
CA GLY A 219 19.19 16.90 -7.07
C GLY A 219 18.82 15.60 -7.81
N ASN A 220 18.85 14.42 -7.18
CA ASN A 220 18.29 13.23 -7.84
C ASN A 220 16.76 13.27 -7.79
N PRO A 221 16.07 13.38 -8.93
CA PRO A 221 14.62 13.44 -8.97
C PRO A 221 13.93 12.10 -8.71
N ASN A 222 14.67 11.00 -8.67
CA ASN A 222 14.12 9.65 -8.53
C ASN A 222 14.27 9.17 -7.08
N GLY A 223 13.16 9.08 -6.37
CA GLY A 223 13.10 8.48 -5.04
C GLY A 223 13.33 6.97 -5.07
N GLU A 224 13.69 6.39 -3.94
CA GLU A 224 13.89 4.94 -3.76
C GLU A 224 12.66 4.12 -4.21
N ASN A 225 11.47 4.65 -3.96
CA ASN A 225 10.21 3.99 -4.28
C ASN A 225 9.76 4.18 -5.75
N ASP A 226 10.46 5.00 -6.54
CA ASP A 226 10.06 5.29 -7.92
C ASP A 226 10.09 4.05 -8.82
N MET A 227 11.06 3.15 -8.65
CA MET A 227 11.06 1.90 -9.40
C MET A 227 9.79 1.09 -9.13
N PHE A 228 9.33 1.03 -7.90
CA PHE A 228 8.14 0.30 -7.51
C PHE A 228 6.86 0.94 -8.05
N TYR A 229 6.65 2.23 -7.81
CA TYR A 229 5.41 2.93 -8.16
C TYR A 229 5.34 3.42 -9.60
N ARG A 230 6.48 3.73 -10.26
CA ARG A 230 6.51 4.28 -11.63
C ARG A 230 6.90 3.27 -12.71
N THR A 231 7.37 2.08 -12.32
CA THR A 231 7.79 1.05 -13.29
C THR A 231 7.07 -0.26 -13.06
N ILE A 232 7.15 -0.83 -11.84
CA ILE A 232 6.61 -2.17 -11.57
C ILE A 232 5.08 -2.15 -11.55
N HIS A 233 4.45 -1.27 -10.78
CA HIS A 233 2.98 -1.24 -10.66
C HIS A 233 2.26 -0.90 -11.98
N PRO A 234 2.67 0.09 -12.79
CA PRO A 234 2.09 0.32 -14.11
C PRO A 234 2.23 -0.88 -15.05
N ALA A 235 3.35 -1.58 -14.95
CA ALA A 235 3.57 -2.79 -15.73
C ALA A 235 2.65 -3.95 -15.29
N LEU A 236 2.45 -4.13 -13.99
CA LEU A 236 1.52 -5.13 -13.43
C LEU A 236 0.07 -4.83 -13.78
N ASP A 237 -0.32 -3.56 -13.92
CA ASP A 237 -1.68 -3.16 -14.28
C ASP A 237 -2.12 -3.72 -15.63
N PHE A 238 -1.21 -3.78 -16.61
CA PHE A 238 -1.49 -4.42 -17.92
C PHE A 238 -1.90 -5.89 -17.76
N TRP A 239 -1.29 -6.60 -16.84
CA TRP A 239 -1.55 -8.02 -16.58
C TRP A 239 -2.71 -8.27 -15.61
N ASN A 240 -3.45 -7.22 -15.23
CA ASN A 240 -4.46 -7.28 -14.16
C ASN A 240 -3.87 -7.87 -12.87
N ALA A 241 -2.67 -7.44 -12.50
CA ALA A 241 -1.90 -7.94 -11.37
C ALA A 241 -1.45 -6.84 -10.40
N SER A 242 -1.99 -5.62 -10.54
CA SER A 242 -1.81 -4.58 -9.53
C SER A 242 -2.40 -5.03 -8.21
N TYR A 243 -1.70 -4.78 -7.12
CA TYR A 243 -2.11 -5.24 -5.81
C TYR A 243 -2.19 -4.10 -4.78
N PHE A 244 -2.90 -4.36 -3.71
CA PHE A 244 -3.08 -3.43 -2.60
C PHE A 244 -1.77 -3.24 -1.84
N CYS A 245 -1.37 -1.99 -1.59
CA CYS A 245 -0.13 -1.60 -0.92
C CYS A 245 -0.38 -1.02 0.49
N GLY A 246 -1.46 -1.44 1.14
CA GLY A 246 -1.78 -1.09 2.52
C GLY A 246 -2.42 0.28 2.70
N SER A 247 -2.24 1.23 1.78
CA SER A 247 -2.75 2.59 1.84
C SER A 247 -2.94 3.19 0.45
N ALA A 248 -3.52 4.41 0.37
CA ALA A 248 -3.75 5.13 -0.89
C ALA A 248 -4.56 4.32 -1.92
N ALA A 249 -5.51 3.55 -1.45
CA ALA A 249 -6.27 2.60 -2.24
C ALA A 249 -7.77 2.69 -1.96
N VAL A 250 -8.56 2.62 -3.02
CA VAL A 250 -10.02 2.43 -2.93
C VAL A 250 -10.34 0.98 -3.22
N LEU A 251 -11.15 0.34 -2.38
CA LEU A 251 -11.54 -1.05 -2.51
C LEU A 251 -13.06 -1.21 -2.51
N ARG A 252 -13.58 -2.19 -3.26
CA ARG A 252 -14.99 -2.54 -3.22
C ARG A 252 -15.27 -3.45 -2.01
N ARG A 253 -16.12 -2.96 -1.10
CA ARG A 253 -16.47 -3.67 0.14
C ARG A 253 -17.00 -5.07 -0.12
N SER A 254 -17.95 -5.24 -1.06
CA SER A 254 -18.58 -6.54 -1.31
C SER A 254 -17.56 -7.63 -1.63
N HIS A 255 -16.56 -7.32 -2.46
CA HIS A 255 -15.50 -8.26 -2.81
C HIS A 255 -14.57 -8.56 -1.62
N LEU A 256 -14.22 -7.53 -0.81
CA LEU A 256 -13.45 -7.75 0.42
C LEU A 256 -14.18 -8.69 1.38
N MET A 257 -15.47 -8.50 1.58
CA MET A 257 -16.24 -9.34 2.50
C MET A 257 -16.34 -10.80 2.04
N GLU A 258 -16.30 -11.07 0.74
CA GLU A 258 -16.27 -12.45 0.21
C GLU A 258 -15.01 -13.24 0.59
N VAL A 259 -13.89 -12.56 0.85
CA VAL A 259 -12.64 -13.19 1.29
C VAL A 259 -12.44 -13.09 2.80
N GLY A 260 -13.43 -12.53 3.52
CA GLY A 260 -13.39 -12.37 4.98
C GLY A 260 -12.74 -11.07 5.45
N GLY A 261 -12.64 -10.06 4.57
CA GLY A 261 -12.01 -8.77 4.83
C GLY A 261 -10.53 -8.76 4.46
N ILE A 262 -9.75 -7.92 5.14
CA ILE A 262 -8.29 -7.84 5.00
C ILE A 262 -7.66 -9.07 5.65
N CYS A 263 -6.78 -9.76 4.94
CA CYS A 263 -6.09 -10.94 5.44
C CYS A 263 -5.18 -10.58 6.63
N GLY A 264 -5.19 -11.39 7.66
CA GLY A 264 -4.39 -11.15 8.88
C GLY A 264 -3.37 -12.24 9.16
N LYS A 265 -3.05 -13.09 8.17
CA LYS A 265 -2.17 -14.25 8.36
C LYS A 265 -0.70 -13.92 8.12
N THR A 266 -0.42 -12.98 7.24
CA THR A 266 0.93 -12.54 6.88
C THR A 266 1.20 -11.12 7.36
N ILE A 267 2.49 -10.73 7.38
CA ILE A 267 2.91 -9.36 7.70
C ILE A 267 2.54 -8.39 6.57
N THR A 268 2.43 -8.89 5.33
CA THR A 268 1.99 -8.16 4.15
C THR A 268 0.53 -8.53 3.83
N GLU A 269 -0.34 -8.19 4.76
CA GLU A 269 -1.78 -8.45 4.72
C GLU A 269 -2.47 -7.89 3.48
N ASP A 270 -1.94 -6.78 2.97
CA ASP A 270 -2.38 -6.06 1.79
C ASP A 270 -2.17 -6.88 0.50
N SER A 271 -0.96 -7.32 0.26
CA SER A 271 -0.63 -8.15 -0.91
C SER A 271 -1.37 -9.48 -0.89
N GLU A 272 -1.45 -10.15 0.27
CA GLU A 272 -2.18 -11.41 0.42
C GLU A 272 -3.67 -11.23 0.12
N THR A 273 -4.29 -10.14 0.62
CA THR A 273 -5.69 -9.82 0.32
C THR A 273 -5.92 -9.64 -1.17
N ALA A 274 -5.01 -8.92 -1.85
CA ALA A 274 -5.10 -8.72 -3.30
C ALA A 274 -4.97 -10.04 -4.07
N PHE A 275 -4.03 -10.91 -3.70
CA PHE A 275 -3.86 -12.22 -4.35
C PHE A 275 -5.09 -13.12 -4.18
N LEU A 276 -5.71 -13.12 -3.00
CA LEU A 276 -6.96 -13.85 -2.78
C LEU A 276 -8.08 -13.34 -3.68
N LEU A 277 -8.21 -12.04 -3.86
CA LEU A 277 -9.23 -11.45 -4.73
C LEU A 277 -8.94 -11.72 -6.21
N HIS A 278 -7.68 -11.61 -6.64
CA HIS A 278 -7.28 -12.01 -7.99
C HIS A 278 -7.54 -13.48 -8.27
N SER A 279 -7.30 -14.38 -7.30
CA SER A 279 -7.58 -15.81 -7.45
C SER A 279 -9.07 -16.12 -7.65
N LYS A 280 -9.96 -15.22 -7.25
CA LYS A 280 -11.41 -15.27 -7.50
C LYS A 280 -11.82 -14.65 -8.85
N GLY A 281 -10.88 -14.11 -9.61
CA GLY A 281 -11.11 -13.50 -10.93
C GLY A 281 -11.60 -12.05 -10.88
N TYR A 282 -11.33 -11.34 -9.80
CA TYR A 282 -11.58 -9.91 -9.70
C TYR A 282 -10.45 -9.09 -10.32
N ASN A 283 -10.78 -7.87 -10.73
CA ASN A 283 -9.87 -6.97 -11.43
C ASN A 283 -9.31 -5.89 -10.51
N SER A 284 -8.10 -5.44 -10.83
CA SER A 284 -7.46 -4.28 -10.22
C SER A 284 -7.08 -3.23 -11.25
N VAL A 285 -6.92 -1.98 -10.82
CA VAL A 285 -6.43 -0.87 -11.63
C VAL A 285 -5.39 -0.11 -10.84
N TYR A 286 -4.33 0.30 -11.53
CA TYR A 286 -3.34 1.21 -11.01
C TYR A 286 -3.45 2.58 -11.68
N VAL A 287 -3.56 3.63 -10.88
CA VAL A 287 -3.57 5.02 -11.34
C VAL A 287 -2.22 5.64 -11.02
N GLU A 288 -1.40 5.93 -12.03
CA GLU A 288 -0.02 6.43 -11.85
C GLU A 288 0.09 7.78 -11.14
N GLN A 289 -0.99 8.55 -11.10
CA GLN A 289 -0.98 9.86 -10.48
C GLN A 289 -0.99 9.72 -8.94
N PRO A 290 -0.02 10.30 -8.22
CA PRO A 290 -0.05 10.35 -6.75
C PRO A 290 -1.29 11.09 -6.26
N MET A 291 -2.05 10.44 -5.39
CA MET A 291 -3.27 10.99 -4.79
C MET A 291 -3.14 11.16 -3.27
N VAL A 292 -2.00 10.81 -2.72
CA VAL A 292 -1.66 11.00 -1.30
C VAL A 292 -0.27 11.58 -1.17
N CYS A 293 -0.06 12.28 -0.05
CA CYS A 293 1.23 12.81 0.37
C CYS A 293 1.53 12.27 1.78
N GLY A 294 2.58 11.47 1.91
CA GLY A 294 2.95 10.80 3.15
C GLY A 294 4.32 11.20 3.69
N LEU A 295 4.70 10.57 4.80
CA LEU A 295 6.00 10.75 5.44
C LEU A 295 6.83 9.46 5.34
N SER A 296 8.10 9.61 4.90
CA SER A 296 9.09 8.54 5.01
C SER A 296 9.69 8.49 6.42
N PRO A 297 10.19 7.33 6.88
CA PRO A 297 10.97 7.27 8.12
C PRO A 297 12.12 8.29 8.12
N GLU A 298 12.27 9.03 9.22
CA GLU A 298 13.28 10.10 9.32
C GLU A 298 14.65 9.59 9.79
N ASN A 299 14.66 8.49 10.54
CA ASN A 299 15.87 7.87 11.06
C ASN A 299 16.10 6.49 10.45
N TYR A 300 17.35 6.00 10.55
CA TYR A 300 17.77 4.74 9.95
C TYR A 300 17.16 3.52 10.64
N ASP A 301 16.92 3.56 11.95
CA ASP A 301 16.40 2.43 12.70
C ASP A 301 14.96 2.13 12.31
N ASP A 302 14.10 3.14 12.20
CA ASP A 302 12.72 3.00 11.72
C ASP A 302 12.69 2.57 10.26
N TYR A 303 13.57 3.11 9.42
CA TYR A 303 13.73 2.71 8.02
C TYR A 303 14.11 1.23 7.91
N ALA A 304 15.13 0.79 8.63
CA ALA A 304 15.59 -0.60 8.62
C ALA A 304 14.51 -1.56 9.13
N LEU A 305 13.80 -1.18 10.21
CA LEU A 305 12.69 -1.95 10.74
C LEU A 305 11.55 -2.10 9.72
N GLN A 306 11.16 -1.01 9.06
CA GLN A 306 10.13 -1.03 8.01
C GLN A 306 10.52 -1.97 6.85
N ARG A 307 11.75 -1.84 6.32
CA ARG A 307 12.24 -2.67 5.21
C ARG A 307 12.37 -4.15 5.60
N THR A 308 12.82 -4.44 6.82
CA THR A 308 12.89 -5.80 7.34
C THR A 308 11.49 -6.44 7.41
N ARG A 309 10.49 -5.72 7.91
CA ARG A 309 9.10 -6.22 7.94
C ARG A 309 8.56 -6.51 6.54
N TRP A 310 8.80 -5.62 5.57
CA TRP A 310 8.37 -5.84 4.20
C TRP A 310 9.06 -7.07 3.57
N ALA A 311 10.37 -7.20 3.77
CA ALA A 311 11.10 -8.38 3.27
C ALA A 311 10.61 -9.69 3.89
N GLN A 312 10.34 -9.72 5.20
CA GLN A 312 9.80 -10.90 5.87
C GLN A 312 8.40 -11.28 5.40
N GLY A 313 7.58 -10.31 5.05
CA GLY A 313 6.22 -10.56 4.58
C GLY A 313 6.13 -11.03 3.13
N MET A 314 7.17 -10.76 2.33
CA MET A 314 7.23 -11.13 0.91
C MET A 314 7.95 -12.47 0.66
N LEU A 315 8.60 -13.06 1.68
CA LEU A 315 9.21 -14.39 1.64
C LEU A 315 8.24 -15.47 2.12
#